data_c15dd0ff2c06f2f5a784fca9dc00d9ca
#
_entry.id   c15dd0ff2c06f2f5a784fca9dc00d9ca
#
_cell.length_a   1.000
_cell.length_b   1.000
_cell.length_c   1.000
_cell.angle_alpha   90.00
_cell.angle_beta   90.00
_cell.angle_gamma   90.00
#
_symmetry.space_group_name_H-M   'P 1'
#
loop_
_entity.id
_entity.type
_entity.pdbx_description
1 polymer ?
#
loop_
_entity_poly.entity_id
_entity_poly.type
_entity_poly.pdbx_seq_one_letter_code
_entity_poly.pdbx_strand_id
1 'polypeptide(L)'
;MISVDEGNQLQAWTRWKGKNIMKHNDLVNLLSALKDNDGATLKNGECVSYQNGYQVADYGKETKSAEEAAKFVEEMNGDAGLWYSDGVFYVDHSIKIDDLETAIEYGKKHNQQSILKWEDMSLIWLNEQK
;
A
#
# COMPACT_ATOMS: atom_id res chain seq x y z
N MET A 1 -4.13 4.73 5.32
CA MET A 1 -3.79 4.41 3.94
C MET A 1 -3.86 5.64 3.07
N ILE A 2 -2.93 5.79 2.17
CA ILE A 2 -2.90 6.94 1.28
C ILE A 2 -4.01 6.80 0.25
N SER A 3 -4.66 7.92 -0.07
CA SER A 3 -5.71 7.92 -1.09
C SER A 3 -5.10 7.56 -2.45
N VAL A 4 -5.61 6.53 -3.08
CA VAL A 4 -5.05 5.94 -4.29
C VAL A 4 -6.13 5.83 -5.35
N ASP A 5 -5.76 6.08 -6.60
CA ASP A 5 -6.62 5.79 -7.73
C ASP A 5 -6.66 4.28 -7.92
N GLU A 6 -7.83 3.68 -7.80
CA GLU A 6 -8.00 2.25 -7.87
C GLU A 6 -7.40 1.65 -9.15
N GLY A 7 -7.63 2.30 -10.29
CA GLY A 7 -7.15 1.81 -11.55
C GLY A 7 -5.64 1.76 -11.60
N ASN A 8 -4.98 2.78 -11.07
CA ASN A 8 -3.52 2.84 -11.08
C ASN A 8 -2.92 1.81 -10.14
N GLN A 9 -3.51 1.64 -8.95
CA GLN A 9 -3.03 0.63 -8.02
C GLN A 9 -3.18 -0.77 -8.61
N LEU A 10 -4.31 -1.05 -9.24
CA LEU A 10 -4.54 -2.33 -9.89
C LEU A 10 -3.55 -2.57 -11.02
N GLN A 11 -3.22 -1.53 -11.78
CA GLN A 11 -2.26 -1.62 -12.87
C GLN A 11 -0.87 -2.00 -12.35
N ALA A 12 -0.40 -1.34 -11.30
CA ALA A 12 0.90 -1.64 -10.71
C ALA A 12 0.92 -3.06 -10.15
N TRP A 13 -0.15 -3.45 -9.45
CA TRP A 13 -0.26 -4.79 -8.90
C TRP A 13 -0.18 -5.84 -10.00
N THR A 14 -0.85 -5.60 -11.13
CA THR A 14 -0.83 -6.55 -12.25
C THR A 14 0.58 -6.75 -12.79
N ARG A 15 1.37 -5.66 -12.89
CA ARG A 15 2.75 -5.76 -13.36
C ARG A 15 3.63 -6.52 -12.38
N TRP A 16 3.37 -6.40 -11.09
CA TRP A 16 4.24 -6.95 -10.04
C TRP A 16 3.73 -8.27 -9.48
N LYS A 17 2.54 -8.68 -9.85
CA LYS A 17 1.92 -9.88 -9.30
C LYS A 17 2.82 -11.10 -9.50
N GLY A 18 3.05 -11.84 -8.42
CA GLY A 18 3.86 -13.04 -8.44
C GLY A 18 5.36 -12.81 -8.50
N LYS A 19 5.80 -11.55 -8.56
CA LYS A 19 7.22 -11.27 -8.52
C LYS A 19 7.76 -11.43 -7.11
N ASN A 20 8.88 -12.13 -7.01
CA ASN A 20 9.56 -12.30 -5.75
C ASN A 20 10.66 -11.25 -5.65
N ILE A 21 10.48 -10.29 -4.74
CA ILE A 21 11.39 -9.15 -4.59
C ILE A 21 12.22 -9.36 -3.33
N MET A 22 13.12 -10.34 -3.38
CA MET A 22 13.92 -10.73 -2.22
C MET A 22 15.14 -9.84 -2.00
N LYS A 23 15.66 -9.24 -3.06
CA LYS A 23 16.91 -8.48 -2.97
C LYS A 23 16.62 -7.00 -2.98
N HIS A 24 17.41 -6.27 -2.16
CA HIS A 24 17.28 -4.82 -2.08
C HIS A 24 17.38 -4.14 -3.44
N ASN A 25 18.34 -4.55 -4.27
CA ASN A 25 18.53 -3.92 -5.58
C ASN A 25 17.35 -4.15 -6.50
N ASP A 26 16.72 -5.32 -6.44
CA ASP A 26 15.54 -5.61 -7.24
C ASP A 26 14.39 -4.72 -6.82
N LEU A 27 14.22 -4.50 -5.52
CA LEU A 27 13.18 -3.62 -5.02
C LEU A 27 13.43 -2.18 -5.45
N VAL A 28 14.67 -1.69 -5.34
CA VAL A 28 15.01 -0.34 -5.78
C VAL A 28 14.71 -0.17 -7.27
N ASN A 29 15.06 -1.16 -8.09
CA ASN A 29 14.80 -1.10 -9.53
C ASN A 29 13.31 -1.04 -9.83
N LEU A 30 12.51 -1.83 -9.11
CA LEU A 30 11.05 -1.80 -9.30
C LEU A 30 10.45 -0.47 -8.87
N LEU A 31 10.91 0.08 -7.74
CA LEU A 31 10.44 1.37 -7.29
C LEU A 31 10.82 2.47 -8.27
N SER A 32 12.02 2.40 -8.83
CA SER A 32 12.48 3.38 -9.81
C SER A 32 11.69 3.34 -11.11
N ALA A 33 11.02 2.23 -11.38
CA ALA A 33 10.23 2.07 -12.60
C ALA A 33 8.76 2.46 -12.41
N LEU A 34 8.36 2.88 -11.22
CA LEU A 34 6.98 3.31 -10.98
C LEU A 34 6.66 4.57 -11.75
N LYS A 35 5.46 4.59 -12.31
CA LYS A 35 4.91 5.75 -12.99
C LYS A 35 4.00 6.48 -12.04
N ASP A 36 3.72 7.74 -12.36
CA ASP A 36 2.84 8.55 -11.54
C ASP A 36 1.51 7.84 -11.30
N ASN A 37 1.10 7.81 -10.04
CA ASN A 37 -0.13 7.16 -9.57
C ASN A 37 -0.09 5.63 -9.57
N ASP A 38 1.07 5.01 -9.69
CA ASP A 38 1.20 3.58 -9.49
C ASP A 38 1.23 3.26 -8.00
N GLY A 39 0.68 2.10 -7.65
CA GLY A 39 0.70 1.61 -6.28
C GLY A 39 0.70 0.09 -6.22
N ALA A 40 1.04 -0.45 -5.08
CA ALA A 40 1.08 -1.89 -4.86
C ALA A 40 1.12 -2.19 -3.36
N THR A 41 0.84 -3.45 -3.00
CA THR A 41 0.99 -3.93 -1.64
C THR A 41 2.01 -5.06 -1.64
N LEU A 42 3.01 -4.96 -0.77
CA LEU A 42 4.09 -5.94 -0.67
C LEU A 42 4.09 -6.58 0.69
N LYS A 43 4.40 -7.87 0.73
CA LYS A 43 4.56 -8.62 1.97
C LYS A 43 5.71 -9.59 1.80
N ASN A 44 6.70 -9.52 2.68
CA ASN A 44 7.86 -10.42 2.66
C ASN A 44 8.53 -10.50 1.29
N GLY A 45 8.64 -9.36 0.61
CA GLY A 45 9.32 -9.32 -0.68
C GLY A 45 8.48 -9.74 -1.87
N GLU A 46 7.18 -9.94 -1.69
CA GLU A 46 6.27 -10.30 -2.77
C GLU A 46 5.13 -9.30 -2.88
N CYS A 47 4.72 -9.06 -4.12
CA CYS A 47 3.51 -8.28 -4.36
C CYS A 47 2.30 -9.16 -4.08
N VAL A 48 1.43 -8.71 -3.17
CA VAL A 48 0.30 -9.51 -2.70
C VAL A 48 -1.03 -8.87 -3.03
N SER A 49 -2.06 -9.71 -3.06
CA SER A 49 -3.44 -9.30 -3.21
C SER A 49 -4.32 -10.30 -2.44
N TYR A 50 -5.40 -9.80 -1.91
CA TYR A 50 -6.37 -10.63 -1.19
C TYR A 50 -7.70 -10.59 -1.92
N GLN A 51 -8.51 -11.65 -1.79
CA GLN A 51 -9.80 -11.74 -2.46
C GLN A 51 -10.91 -11.05 -1.68
N ASN A 52 -10.73 -10.90 -0.39
CA ASN A 52 -11.72 -10.25 0.47
C ASN A 52 -11.03 -9.57 1.63
N GLY A 53 -11.81 -8.94 2.50
CA GLY A 53 -11.28 -8.23 3.63
C GLY A 53 -10.89 -6.80 3.28
N TYR A 54 -10.20 -6.17 4.22
CA TYR A 54 -9.87 -4.75 4.13
C TYR A 54 -8.41 -4.53 4.47
N GLN A 55 -7.77 -3.60 3.79
CA GLN A 55 -6.39 -3.24 4.08
C GLN A 55 -6.39 -1.89 4.75
N VAL A 56 -5.81 -1.82 5.95
CA VAL A 56 -5.85 -0.61 6.78
C VAL A 56 -4.44 -0.23 7.17
N ALA A 57 -4.05 0.99 6.82
CA ALA A 57 -2.74 1.51 7.20
C ALA A 57 -2.79 2.03 8.63
N ASP A 58 -1.66 1.98 9.33
CA ASP A 58 -1.57 2.53 10.67
C ASP A 58 -0.48 3.59 10.81
N TYR A 59 0.56 3.54 9.96
CA TYR A 59 1.52 4.62 9.88
C TYR A 59 2.18 4.59 8.51
N GLY A 60 2.83 5.67 8.15
CA GLY A 60 3.49 5.75 6.86
C GLY A 60 4.66 6.70 6.88
N LYS A 61 5.47 6.61 5.83
CA LYS A 61 6.61 7.47 5.59
C LYS A 61 6.62 7.87 4.13
N GLU A 62 7.25 8.99 3.83
CA GLU A 62 7.38 9.42 2.45
C GLU A 62 8.80 9.85 2.16
N THR A 63 9.22 9.69 0.91
CA THR A 63 10.55 10.07 0.47
C THR A 63 10.57 10.25 -1.04
N LYS A 64 11.53 11.00 -1.53
CA LYS A 64 11.75 11.17 -2.95
C LYS A 64 12.79 10.19 -3.50
N SER A 65 13.39 9.37 -2.64
CA SER A 65 14.45 8.44 -3.00
C SER A 65 13.91 7.02 -3.09
N ALA A 66 14.09 6.37 -4.25
CA ALA A 66 13.70 4.98 -4.42
C ALA A 66 14.46 4.07 -3.45
N GLU A 67 15.74 4.36 -3.20
CA GLU A 67 16.52 3.56 -2.27
C GLU A 67 16.01 3.68 -0.86
N GLU A 68 15.67 4.88 -0.42
CA GLU A 68 15.11 5.10 0.91
C GLU A 68 13.74 4.44 1.04
N ALA A 69 12.92 4.53 -0.01
CA ALA A 69 11.62 3.86 -0.02
C ALA A 69 11.77 2.35 0.13
N ALA A 70 12.77 1.77 -0.54
CA ALA A 70 13.04 0.34 -0.42
C ALA A 70 13.41 -0.02 1.03
N LYS A 71 14.19 0.81 1.69
CA LYS A 71 14.53 0.56 3.09
C LYS A 71 13.31 0.61 3.99
N PHE A 72 12.40 1.55 3.74
CA PHE A 72 11.15 1.62 4.51
C PHE A 72 10.35 0.33 4.35
N VAL A 73 10.22 -0.16 3.11
CA VAL A 73 9.51 -1.42 2.85
C VAL A 73 10.16 -2.58 3.60
N GLU A 74 11.48 -2.67 3.55
CA GLU A 74 12.22 -3.77 4.17
C GLU A 74 12.12 -3.77 5.68
N GLU A 75 11.95 -2.60 6.28
CA GLU A 75 11.86 -2.47 7.73
C GLU A 75 10.47 -2.77 8.28
N MET A 76 9.47 -2.81 7.41
CA MET A 76 8.10 -3.00 7.88
C MET A 76 7.76 -4.47 8.09
N ASN A 77 7.15 -4.77 9.23
CA ASN A 77 6.58 -6.08 9.51
C ASN A 77 5.12 -6.06 9.06
N GLY A 78 4.72 -7.03 8.24
CA GLY A 78 3.37 -7.06 7.70
C GLY A 78 3.34 -6.55 6.27
N ASP A 79 2.21 -5.99 5.87
CA ASP A 79 2.05 -5.51 4.51
C ASP A 79 2.56 -4.08 4.39
N ALA A 80 3.28 -3.80 3.31
CA ALA A 80 3.73 -2.44 2.98
C ALA A 80 2.95 -1.95 1.78
N GLY A 81 2.20 -0.88 1.95
CA GLY A 81 1.50 -0.23 0.85
C GLY A 81 2.41 0.78 0.18
N LEU A 82 2.47 0.74 -1.14
CA LEU A 82 3.29 1.66 -1.93
C LEU A 82 2.41 2.52 -2.81
N TRP A 83 2.74 3.78 -2.88
CA TRP A 83 2.08 4.72 -3.78
C TRP A 83 3.14 5.71 -4.25
N TYR A 84 3.19 5.95 -5.55
CA TYR A 84 4.12 6.92 -6.11
C TYR A 84 3.33 8.00 -6.83
N SER A 85 3.52 9.24 -6.45
CA SER A 85 2.83 10.34 -7.09
C SER A 85 3.68 11.59 -7.03
N ASP A 86 3.80 12.25 -8.16
CA ASP A 86 4.44 13.57 -8.26
C ASP A 86 5.86 13.58 -7.68
N GLY A 87 6.61 12.53 -7.96
CA GLY A 87 8.01 12.41 -7.53
C GLY A 87 8.20 11.93 -6.10
N VAL A 88 7.12 11.58 -5.39
CA VAL A 88 7.18 11.16 -3.99
C VAL A 88 6.71 9.73 -3.84
N PHE A 89 7.48 8.92 -3.12
CA PHE A 89 7.09 7.58 -2.71
C PHE A 89 6.44 7.66 -1.35
N TYR A 90 5.24 7.09 -1.25
CA TYR A 90 4.53 6.94 0.02
C TYR A 90 4.56 5.46 0.38
N VAL A 91 5.08 5.15 1.56
CA VAL A 91 5.21 3.78 2.05
C VAL A 91 4.46 3.67 3.36
N ASP A 92 3.39 2.89 3.36
CA ASP A 92 2.53 2.72 4.53
C ASP A 92 2.65 1.32 5.07
N HIS A 93 2.78 1.21 6.40
CA HIS A 93 2.58 -0.07 7.06
C HIS A 93 1.08 -0.31 7.16
N SER A 94 0.63 -1.51 6.82
CA SER A 94 -0.79 -1.80 6.85
C SER A 94 -1.03 -3.25 7.27
N ILE A 95 -2.28 -3.53 7.65
CA ILE A 95 -2.70 -4.87 8.02
C ILE A 95 -3.99 -5.21 7.31
N LYS A 96 -4.20 -6.50 7.10
CA LYS A 96 -5.43 -7.00 6.52
C LYS A 96 -6.39 -7.37 7.65
N ILE A 97 -7.61 -6.84 7.60
CA ILE A 97 -8.65 -7.09 8.60
C ILE A 97 -9.89 -7.60 7.88
N ASP A 98 -10.43 -8.72 8.32
CA ASP A 98 -11.57 -9.33 7.63
C ASP A 98 -12.89 -8.67 7.95
N ASP A 99 -13.06 -8.16 9.17
CA ASP A 99 -14.32 -7.59 9.63
C ASP A 99 -14.39 -6.08 9.35
N LEU A 100 -15.46 -5.66 8.70
CA LEU A 100 -15.61 -4.25 8.30
C LEU A 100 -15.61 -3.29 9.50
N GLU A 101 -16.36 -3.60 10.54
CA GLU A 101 -16.43 -2.71 11.70
C GLU A 101 -15.06 -2.57 12.36
N THR A 102 -14.35 -3.67 12.52
CA THR A 102 -13.01 -3.67 13.08
C THR A 102 -12.05 -2.85 12.21
N ALA A 103 -12.16 -3.01 10.89
CA ALA A 103 -11.32 -2.25 9.97
C ALA A 103 -11.57 -0.75 10.07
N ILE A 104 -12.83 -0.36 10.17
CA ILE A 104 -13.20 1.06 10.30
C ILE A 104 -12.67 1.61 11.62
N GLU A 105 -12.85 0.89 12.72
CA GLU A 105 -12.35 1.33 14.01
C GLU A 105 -10.83 1.49 14.03
N TYR A 106 -10.13 0.52 13.45
CA TYR A 106 -8.68 0.56 13.38
C TYR A 106 -8.21 1.75 12.55
N GLY A 107 -8.84 1.98 11.41
CA GLY A 107 -8.51 3.10 10.55
C GLY A 107 -8.73 4.44 11.24
N LYS A 108 -9.84 4.60 11.94
CA LYS A 108 -10.13 5.84 12.68
C LYS A 108 -9.14 6.04 13.81
N LYS A 109 -8.80 4.97 14.51
CA LYS A 109 -7.84 5.04 15.62
C LYS A 109 -6.48 5.57 15.14
N HIS A 110 -6.11 5.23 13.92
CA HIS A 110 -4.82 5.64 13.35
C HIS A 110 -4.94 6.82 12.40
N ASN A 111 -6.07 7.54 12.46
CA ASN A 111 -6.29 8.78 11.70
C ASN A 111 -6.21 8.60 10.19
N GLN A 112 -6.61 7.43 9.71
CA GLN A 112 -6.61 7.18 8.28
C GLN A 112 -7.85 7.80 7.63
N GLN A 113 -7.68 8.27 6.41
CA GLN A 113 -8.78 8.86 5.66
C GLN A 113 -9.66 7.80 5.03
N SER A 114 -9.07 6.66 4.68
CA SER A 114 -9.78 5.60 3.98
C SER A 114 -9.14 4.24 4.26
N ILE A 115 -9.90 3.19 3.93
CA ILE A 115 -9.40 1.82 3.95
C ILE A 115 -9.71 1.21 2.58
N LEU A 116 -8.94 0.19 2.19
CA LEU A 116 -9.14 -0.49 0.92
C LEU A 116 -10.00 -1.73 1.12
N LYS A 117 -11.01 -1.88 0.29
CA LYS A 117 -11.82 -3.09 0.23
C LYS A 117 -11.27 -3.97 -0.89
N TRP A 118 -10.72 -5.12 -0.53
CA TRP A 118 -10.04 -5.97 -1.50
C TRP A 118 -10.93 -6.57 -2.57
N GLU A 119 -12.16 -6.89 -2.23
CA GLU A 119 -13.07 -7.60 -3.14
C GLU A 119 -13.23 -6.88 -4.48
N ASP A 120 -13.35 -5.56 -4.46
CA ASP A 120 -13.53 -4.76 -5.67
C ASP A 120 -12.51 -3.63 -5.80
N MET A 121 -11.50 -3.60 -4.92
CA MET A 121 -10.45 -2.59 -4.91
C MET A 121 -10.96 -1.18 -4.69
N SER A 122 -12.10 -1.04 -4.02
CA SER A 122 -12.68 0.27 -3.75
C SER A 122 -12.17 0.83 -2.43
N LEU A 123 -12.31 2.15 -2.27
CA LEU A 123 -11.96 2.81 -1.03
C LEU A 123 -13.20 3.10 -0.22
N ILE A 124 -13.10 2.90 1.09
CA ILE A 124 -14.14 3.27 2.04
C ILE A 124 -13.60 4.46 2.82
N TRP A 125 -14.28 5.59 2.70
CA TRP A 125 -13.83 6.83 3.33
C TRP A 125 -14.31 6.91 4.77
N LEU A 126 -13.41 7.24 5.68
CA LEU A 126 -13.67 7.23 7.12
C LEU A 126 -13.93 8.61 7.70
N ASN A 127 -13.32 9.62 7.12
CA ASN A 127 -13.36 10.96 7.69
C ASN A 127 -14.67 11.70 7.46
N GLU A 128 -15.59 11.07 6.75
CA GLU A 128 -16.92 11.62 6.53
C GLU A 128 -17.84 11.42 7.72
N GLN A 129 -17.37 10.73 8.70
CA GLN A 129 -18.17 10.29 9.85
C GLN A 129 -18.34 11.33 10.93
N LYS A 130 -18.12 12.54 10.62
CA LYS A 130 -18.27 13.63 11.60
C LYS A 130 -19.71 13.97 11.86
#